data_a468b565a4c8ea67e58a17766c0eb676
#
_entry.id   a468b565a4c8ea67e58a17766c0eb676
#
_cell.length_a   1.000
_cell.length_b   1.000
_cell.length_c   1.000
_cell.angle_alpha   90.00
_cell.angle_beta   90.00
_cell.angle_gamma   90.00
#
_symmetry.space_group_name_H-M   'P 1'
#
loop_
_entity.id
_entity.type
_entity.pdbx_description
1 polymer ?
#
loop_
_entity_poly.entity_id
_entity_poly.type
_entity_poly.pdbx_seq_one_letter_code
_entity_poly.pdbx_strand_id
1 'polypeptide(L)'
;MAVTIKDVAKLAGVSPSTVSRVCNNNPAISRETQDKVRRAMAELGYELPTAAPEQQTVPTVKSIAIVLPPSDRDAYENTFYLKAIRGISQICNERSVASTVVTGSNDHELLRSIQTLHRSGRVDGFILLYSKRDDFVVEYLCEHGLLYVIVGKPSDLAGQTVCIDNDNLLAGREATDYLYNLGHRRIGFIGSRNSYLYAADRRSGYQLSLLLHQLSAKPEYCVEMDSIHSFAAEHLGRLLDSPDRPTAFVVSDDILALSLERVCVQKGLRIPDDISIIAFNNSLYAQLASPQLTAVDINSFLLGQEAANQIINHVENPNLTTSKVVVPHSIVERSSCRRWVENQ
;
A
#
# COMPACT_ATOMS: atom_id res chain seq x y z
N MET A 1 43.83 -19.15 -43.37
CA MET A 1 43.61 -17.75 -42.86
C MET A 1 42.13 -17.50 -42.83
N ALA A 2 41.63 -16.86 -41.82
CA ALA A 2 40.19 -16.53 -41.76
C ALA A 2 39.85 -15.44 -42.79
N VAL A 3 38.81 -15.67 -43.58
CA VAL A 3 38.34 -14.71 -44.58
C VAL A 3 37.77 -13.47 -43.87
N THR A 4 38.12 -12.30 -44.36
CA THR A 4 37.72 -11.02 -43.73
C THR A 4 36.76 -10.23 -44.62
N ILE A 5 36.06 -9.23 -44.04
CA ILE A 5 35.21 -8.28 -44.79
C ILE A 5 35.99 -7.59 -45.92
N LYS A 6 37.31 -7.41 -45.76
CA LYS A 6 38.17 -6.79 -46.78
C LYS A 6 38.37 -7.72 -48.00
N ASP A 7 38.41 -9.02 -47.76
CA ASP A 7 38.57 -10.01 -48.85
C ASP A 7 37.27 -10.12 -49.65
N VAL A 8 36.11 -10.10 -48.99
CA VAL A 8 34.78 -10.02 -49.64
C VAL A 8 34.63 -8.72 -50.47
N ALA A 9 35.04 -7.60 -49.90
CA ALA A 9 34.97 -6.30 -50.58
C ALA A 9 35.83 -6.29 -51.85
N LYS A 10 37.04 -6.90 -51.80
CA LYS A 10 37.96 -7.00 -52.93
C LYS A 10 37.38 -7.89 -54.04
N LEU A 11 36.77 -9.02 -53.68
CA LEU A 11 36.17 -9.95 -54.65
C LEU A 11 34.87 -9.34 -55.28
N ALA A 12 34.06 -8.68 -54.50
CA ALA A 12 32.81 -8.05 -54.95
C ALA A 12 33.02 -6.69 -55.70
N GLY A 13 34.24 -6.16 -55.69
CA GLY A 13 34.58 -4.86 -56.32
C GLY A 13 33.93 -3.66 -55.65
N VAL A 14 33.72 -3.69 -54.33
CA VAL A 14 33.05 -2.67 -53.53
C VAL A 14 33.90 -2.25 -52.32
N SER A 15 33.51 -1.20 -51.61
CA SER A 15 34.19 -0.83 -50.38
C SER A 15 33.82 -1.74 -49.21
N PRO A 16 34.71 -1.92 -48.20
CA PRO A 16 34.38 -2.69 -47.00
C PRO A 16 33.12 -2.16 -46.25
N SER A 17 32.89 -0.88 -46.30
CA SER A 17 31.70 -0.25 -45.74
C SER A 17 30.44 -0.61 -46.52
N THR A 18 30.53 -0.84 -47.85
CA THR A 18 29.41 -1.35 -48.66
C THR A 18 29.08 -2.80 -48.28
N VAL A 19 30.09 -3.65 -48.09
CA VAL A 19 29.88 -5.02 -47.62
C VAL A 19 29.19 -5.02 -46.27
N SER A 20 29.68 -4.22 -45.31
CA SER A 20 29.02 -4.07 -43.98
C SER A 20 27.56 -3.63 -44.08
N ARG A 21 27.23 -2.68 -44.96
CA ARG A 21 25.86 -2.22 -45.18
C ARG A 21 24.96 -3.32 -45.81
N VAL A 22 25.50 -4.12 -46.73
CA VAL A 22 24.79 -5.29 -47.30
C VAL A 22 24.54 -6.33 -46.21
N CYS A 23 25.50 -6.63 -45.37
CA CYS A 23 25.36 -7.55 -44.25
C CYS A 23 24.27 -7.10 -43.27
N ASN A 24 24.09 -5.80 -43.07
CA ASN A 24 23.06 -5.20 -42.23
C ASN A 24 21.75 -4.91 -42.98
N ASN A 25 21.56 -5.50 -44.17
CA ASN A 25 20.33 -5.31 -44.99
C ASN A 25 19.92 -3.84 -45.21
N ASN A 26 20.90 -2.93 -45.38
CA ASN A 26 20.60 -1.49 -45.52
C ASN A 26 19.85 -1.23 -46.86
N PRO A 27 18.64 -0.66 -46.82
CA PRO A 27 17.80 -0.46 -48.00
C PRO A 27 18.38 0.55 -49.03
N ALA A 28 19.39 1.33 -48.64
CA ALA A 28 20.06 2.28 -49.54
C ALA A 28 21.00 1.61 -50.55
N ILE A 29 21.29 0.31 -50.46
CA ILE A 29 22.14 -0.44 -51.36
C ILE A 29 21.31 -1.07 -52.45
N SER A 30 21.66 -0.87 -53.74
CA SER A 30 20.97 -1.46 -54.87
C SER A 30 20.99 -2.98 -54.83
N ARG A 31 19.93 -3.63 -55.34
CA ARG A 31 19.81 -5.09 -55.41
C ARG A 31 20.97 -5.73 -56.15
N GLU A 32 21.43 -5.12 -57.25
CA GLU A 32 22.58 -5.60 -58.00
C GLU A 32 23.86 -5.65 -57.16
N THR A 33 24.09 -4.61 -56.35
CA THR A 33 25.25 -4.56 -55.45
C THR A 33 25.10 -5.60 -54.30
N GLN A 34 23.91 -5.75 -53.77
CA GLN A 34 23.62 -6.78 -52.76
C GLN A 34 23.93 -8.18 -53.27
N ASP A 35 23.49 -8.50 -54.52
CA ASP A 35 23.73 -9.82 -55.15
C ASP A 35 25.22 -10.07 -55.42
N LYS A 36 25.98 -9.05 -55.86
CA LYS A 36 27.44 -9.16 -56.03
C LYS A 36 28.15 -9.50 -54.72
N VAL A 37 27.80 -8.82 -53.65
CA VAL A 37 28.41 -9.03 -52.33
C VAL A 37 28.03 -10.41 -51.79
N ARG A 38 26.77 -10.85 -51.90
CA ARG A 38 26.31 -12.18 -51.44
C ARG A 38 27.02 -13.32 -52.21
N ARG A 39 27.24 -13.19 -53.50
CA ARG A 39 28.00 -14.16 -54.30
C ARG A 39 29.42 -14.22 -53.85
N ALA A 40 30.09 -13.10 -53.64
CA ALA A 40 31.46 -13.06 -53.14
C ALA A 40 31.60 -13.67 -51.72
N MET A 41 30.62 -13.47 -50.89
CA MET A 41 30.58 -14.10 -49.55
C MET A 41 30.47 -15.63 -49.65
N ALA A 42 29.57 -16.14 -50.52
CA ALA A 42 29.41 -17.58 -50.74
C ALA A 42 30.65 -18.21 -51.33
N GLU A 43 31.30 -17.56 -52.30
CA GLU A 43 32.51 -18.07 -52.98
C GLU A 43 33.71 -18.15 -52.05
N LEU A 44 33.86 -17.20 -51.13
CA LEU A 44 34.92 -17.16 -50.14
C LEU A 44 34.62 -18.00 -48.87
N GLY A 45 33.40 -18.53 -48.72
CA GLY A 45 32.95 -19.16 -47.49
C GLY A 45 32.94 -18.18 -46.30
N TYR A 46 32.71 -16.89 -46.57
CA TYR A 46 32.58 -15.88 -45.52
C TYR A 46 31.22 -16.03 -44.88
N GLU A 47 31.20 -16.70 -43.77
CA GLU A 47 30.05 -16.65 -42.87
C GLU A 47 30.08 -15.32 -42.13
N LEU A 48 28.94 -14.58 -42.19
CA LEU A 48 28.76 -13.47 -41.29
C LEU A 48 29.15 -13.97 -39.89
N PRO A 49 30.00 -13.25 -39.13
CA PRO A 49 30.09 -13.51 -37.71
C PRO A 49 28.63 -13.47 -37.25
N THR A 50 28.09 -14.64 -36.88
CA THR A 50 26.75 -14.74 -36.30
C THR A 50 26.68 -13.56 -35.35
N ALA A 51 25.86 -12.56 -35.67
CA ALA A 51 25.68 -11.39 -34.82
C ALA A 51 25.55 -12.00 -33.43
N ALA A 52 26.46 -11.63 -32.54
CA ALA A 52 26.36 -12.09 -31.15
C ALA A 52 24.88 -12.05 -30.82
N PRO A 53 24.25 -13.18 -30.45
CA PRO A 53 22.81 -13.30 -30.42
C PRO A 53 22.32 -11.96 -29.92
N GLU A 54 21.49 -11.26 -30.73
CA GLU A 54 20.89 -10.00 -30.29
C GLU A 54 20.64 -10.28 -28.82
N GLN A 55 21.37 -9.60 -27.96
CA GLN A 55 21.03 -9.70 -26.54
C GLN A 55 19.57 -9.33 -26.60
N GLN A 56 18.72 -10.37 -26.66
CA GLN A 56 17.34 -10.22 -26.29
C GLN A 56 17.50 -9.47 -25.00
N THR A 57 17.29 -8.16 -25.05
CA THR A 57 17.16 -7.35 -23.86
C THR A 57 16.02 -8.07 -23.17
N VAL A 58 16.38 -8.99 -22.29
CA VAL A 58 15.45 -9.63 -21.35
C VAL A 58 14.74 -8.43 -20.82
N PRO A 59 13.42 -8.27 -21.07
CA PRO A 59 12.71 -7.07 -20.64
C PRO A 59 13.11 -6.92 -19.19
N THR A 60 13.75 -5.80 -18.84
CA THR A 60 14.24 -5.61 -17.47
C THR A 60 12.98 -5.71 -16.62
N VAL A 61 12.82 -6.82 -15.90
CA VAL A 61 11.62 -7.09 -15.14
C VAL A 61 11.55 -5.98 -14.12
N LYS A 62 10.64 -5.05 -14.32
CA LYS A 62 10.36 -3.98 -13.38
C LYS A 62 9.98 -4.63 -12.05
N SER A 63 10.49 -4.11 -10.97
CA SER A 63 10.26 -4.65 -9.64
C SER A 63 9.87 -3.55 -8.67
N ILE A 64 8.81 -3.80 -7.89
CA ILE A 64 8.30 -2.89 -6.87
C ILE A 64 8.45 -3.52 -5.49
N ALA A 65 8.95 -2.75 -4.53
CA ALA A 65 9.01 -3.16 -3.13
C ALA A 65 7.74 -2.71 -2.39
N ILE A 66 7.10 -3.64 -1.71
CA ILE A 66 5.94 -3.41 -0.83
C ILE A 66 6.46 -3.37 0.60
N VAL A 67 6.44 -2.21 1.22
CA VAL A 67 7.01 -1.97 2.54
C VAL A 67 5.90 -2.00 3.59
N LEU A 68 5.99 -2.97 4.51
CA LEU A 68 5.11 -3.05 5.67
C LEU A 68 5.66 -2.19 6.82
N PRO A 69 4.80 -1.75 7.76
CA PRO A 69 5.27 -1.04 8.94
C PRO A 69 6.22 -1.93 9.75
N PRO A 70 7.21 -1.34 10.42
CA PRO A 70 8.07 -2.10 11.32
C PRO A 70 7.26 -2.61 12.51
N SER A 71 7.28 -3.91 12.72
CA SER A 71 6.54 -4.56 13.81
C SER A 71 7.05 -5.97 14.07
N ASP A 72 7.14 -6.35 15.32
CA ASP A 72 7.50 -7.72 15.70
C ASP A 72 6.35 -8.71 15.49
N ARG A 73 5.08 -8.28 15.51
CA ARG A 73 3.89 -9.14 15.42
C ARG A 73 2.74 -8.54 14.62
N ASP A 74 2.35 -7.30 14.90
CA ASP A 74 1.06 -6.74 14.49
C ASP A 74 0.89 -6.58 12.97
N ALA A 75 1.97 -6.34 12.22
CA ALA A 75 1.88 -6.17 10.77
C ALA A 75 1.45 -7.46 10.04
N TYR A 76 1.76 -8.64 10.60
CA TYR A 76 1.40 -9.93 10.00
C TYR A 76 -0.02 -10.38 10.37
N GLU A 77 -0.55 -9.88 11.49
CA GLU A 77 -1.88 -10.22 11.99
C GLU A 77 -2.96 -9.31 11.40
N ASN A 78 -2.60 -8.10 10.97
CA ASN A 78 -3.56 -7.16 10.41
C ASN A 78 -3.91 -7.50 8.95
N THR A 79 -5.12 -7.98 8.75
CA THR A 79 -5.63 -8.41 7.44
C THR A 79 -5.75 -7.27 6.42
N PHE A 80 -5.65 -6.00 6.84
CA PHE A 80 -5.53 -4.87 5.95
C PHE A 80 -4.37 -5.05 4.96
N TYR A 81 -3.19 -5.40 5.49
CA TYR A 81 -1.99 -5.57 4.65
C TYR A 81 -2.15 -6.71 3.65
N LEU A 82 -2.75 -7.84 4.04
CA LEU A 82 -2.98 -8.96 3.13
C LEU A 82 -3.91 -8.58 1.97
N LYS A 83 -4.98 -7.83 2.25
CA LYS A 83 -5.89 -7.34 1.20
C LYS A 83 -5.19 -6.33 0.28
N ALA A 84 -4.42 -5.40 0.83
CA ALA A 84 -3.67 -4.41 0.06
C ALA A 84 -2.59 -5.07 -0.82
N ILE A 85 -1.80 -5.99 -0.26
CA ILE A 85 -0.80 -6.78 -1.02
C ILE A 85 -1.46 -7.54 -2.16
N ARG A 86 -2.62 -8.15 -1.92
CA ARG A 86 -3.37 -8.85 -2.98
C ARG A 86 -3.77 -7.90 -4.10
N GLY A 87 -4.23 -6.68 -3.78
CA GLY A 87 -4.56 -5.64 -4.77
C GLY A 87 -3.33 -5.21 -5.57
N ILE A 88 -2.21 -4.97 -4.90
CA ILE A 88 -0.93 -4.64 -5.54
C ILE A 88 -0.48 -5.78 -6.46
N SER A 89 -0.50 -7.01 -5.97
CA SER A 89 -0.05 -8.18 -6.72
C SER A 89 -0.88 -8.41 -7.97
N GLN A 90 -2.18 -8.14 -7.93
CA GLN A 90 -3.03 -8.24 -9.11
C GLN A 90 -2.58 -7.27 -10.20
N ILE A 91 -2.41 -5.99 -9.90
CA ILE A 91 -1.95 -4.98 -10.87
C ILE A 91 -0.53 -5.28 -11.35
N CYS A 92 0.36 -5.69 -10.45
CA CYS A 92 1.72 -6.09 -10.84
C CYS A 92 1.70 -7.25 -11.84
N ASN A 93 0.87 -8.27 -11.63
CA ASN A 93 0.72 -9.39 -12.55
C ASN A 93 0.16 -8.94 -13.92
N GLU A 94 -0.88 -8.10 -13.93
CA GLU A 94 -1.48 -7.54 -15.15
C GLU A 94 -0.48 -6.70 -15.96
N ARG A 95 0.44 -6.01 -15.27
CA ARG A 95 1.46 -5.13 -15.87
C ARG A 95 2.81 -5.81 -16.05
N SER A 96 2.94 -7.12 -15.78
CA SER A 96 4.20 -7.89 -15.85
C SER A 96 5.33 -7.29 -15.00
N VAL A 97 4.99 -6.84 -13.79
CA VAL A 97 5.91 -6.27 -12.80
C VAL A 97 6.10 -7.28 -11.67
N ALA A 98 7.35 -7.49 -11.24
CA ALA A 98 7.61 -8.29 -10.04
C ALA A 98 7.33 -7.47 -8.77
N SER A 99 6.92 -8.12 -7.69
CA SER A 99 6.77 -7.47 -6.39
C SER A 99 7.50 -8.23 -5.28
N THR A 100 8.09 -7.48 -4.36
CA THR A 100 8.81 -8.01 -3.20
C THR A 100 8.29 -7.37 -1.94
N VAL A 101 7.96 -8.16 -0.92
CA VAL A 101 7.54 -7.65 0.39
C VAL A 101 8.77 -7.39 1.26
N VAL A 102 8.81 -6.24 1.88
CA VAL A 102 9.89 -5.78 2.77
C VAL A 102 9.33 -5.55 4.16
N THR A 103 9.97 -6.15 5.14
CA THR A 103 9.58 -6.09 6.55
C THR A 103 10.81 -5.83 7.42
N GLY A 104 10.57 -5.41 8.66
CA GLY A 104 11.56 -5.27 9.71
C GLY A 104 10.88 -5.31 11.07
N SER A 105 11.54 -5.84 12.09
CA SER A 105 11.02 -5.86 13.47
C SER A 105 11.02 -4.48 14.12
N ASN A 106 11.83 -3.56 13.60
CA ASN A 106 11.92 -2.16 14.03
C ASN A 106 12.36 -1.25 12.88
N ASP A 107 12.31 0.07 13.09
CA ASP A 107 12.66 1.08 12.09
C ASP A 107 14.08 0.91 11.52
N HIS A 108 15.06 0.56 12.36
CA HIS A 108 16.45 0.39 11.91
C HIS A 108 16.64 -0.83 11.03
N GLU A 109 15.96 -1.92 11.33
CA GLU A 109 16.02 -3.13 10.50
C GLU A 109 15.31 -2.91 9.18
N LEU A 110 14.12 -2.28 9.19
CA LEU A 110 13.39 -1.93 7.99
C LEU A 110 14.21 -1.01 7.07
N LEU A 111 14.83 0.02 7.63
CA LEU A 111 15.69 0.94 6.87
C LEU A 111 16.88 0.20 6.26
N ARG A 112 17.55 -0.71 6.99
CA ARG A 112 18.64 -1.52 6.44
C ARG A 112 18.19 -2.40 5.27
N SER A 113 16.99 -2.99 5.36
CA SER A 113 16.41 -3.78 4.28
C SER A 113 16.18 -2.93 3.01
N ILE A 114 15.65 -1.72 3.18
CA ILE A 114 15.45 -0.77 2.07
C ILE A 114 16.78 -0.32 1.47
N GLN A 115 17.78 0.01 2.29
CA GLN A 115 19.13 0.36 1.83
C GLN A 115 19.77 -0.77 1.01
N THR A 116 19.55 -2.02 1.42
CA THR A 116 20.06 -3.19 0.69
C THR A 116 19.39 -3.32 -0.68
N LEU A 117 18.08 -3.14 -0.76
CA LEU A 117 17.35 -3.15 -2.02
C LEU A 117 17.79 -2.01 -2.94
N HIS A 118 17.90 -0.79 -2.41
CA HIS A 118 18.40 0.36 -3.18
C HIS A 118 19.79 0.07 -3.79
N ARG A 119 20.75 -0.38 -2.97
CA ARG A 119 22.11 -0.68 -3.45
C ARG A 119 22.15 -1.81 -4.48
N SER A 120 21.18 -2.73 -4.44
CA SER A 120 21.11 -3.82 -5.41
C SER A 120 20.67 -3.37 -6.81
N GLY A 121 20.06 -2.19 -6.94
CA GLY A 121 19.49 -1.68 -8.18
C GLY A 121 18.36 -2.52 -8.77
N ARG A 122 17.74 -3.40 -7.97
CA ARG A 122 16.72 -4.35 -8.43
C ARG A 122 15.28 -3.89 -8.24
N VAL A 123 15.08 -2.72 -7.64
CA VAL A 123 13.75 -2.18 -7.32
C VAL A 123 13.62 -0.80 -7.95
N ASP A 124 12.55 -0.61 -8.73
CA ASP A 124 12.25 0.62 -9.46
C ASP A 124 11.42 1.61 -8.62
N GLY A 125 10.76 1.12 -7.56
CA GLY A 125 9.96 1.97 -6.68
C GLY A 125 9.46 1.24 -5.43
N PHE A 126 8.97 2.01 -4.47
CA PHE A 126 8.54 1.54 -3.16
C PHE A 126 7.08 1.92 -2.89
N ILE A 127 6.27 0.99 -2.41
CA ILE A 127 4.92 1.24 -1.90
C ILE A 127 4.95 1.06 -0.39
N LEU A 128 4.78 2.13 0.37
CA LEU A 128 4.68 2.08 1.83
C LEU A 128 3.21 1.88 2.20
N LEU A 129 2.89 0.75 2.86
CA LEU A 129 1.54 0.44 3.32
C LEU A 129 1.21 1.06 4.68
N TYR A 130 1.92 2.08 5.06
CA TYR A 130 1.73 2.84 6.28
C TYR A 130 2.15 4.29 6.10
N SER A 131 1.72 5.13 7.03
CA SER A 131 2.13 6.53 7.10
C SER A 131 2.26 6.92 8.57
N LYS A 132 3.41 7.42 8.96
CA LYS A 132 3.69 7.90 10.32
C LYS A 132 4.46 9.22 10.28
N ARG A 133 4.52 9.91 11.43
CA ARG A 133 5.36 11.07 11.61
C ARG A 133 6.83 10.65 11.77
N ASP A 134 7.73 11.53 11.38
CA ASP A 134 9.19 11.37 11.58
C ASP A 134 9.68 9.99 11.09
N ASP A 135 9.37 9.66 9.82
CA ASP A 135 9.66 8.36 9.23
C ASP A 135 11.01 8.34 8.55
N PHE A 136 12.00 7.71 9.17
CA PHE A 136 13.37 7.55 8.64
C PHE A 136 13.42 6.83 7.28
N VAL A 137 12.44 5.99 6.96
CA VAL A 137 12.34 5.34 5.64
C VAL A 137 11.96 6.39 4.59
N VAL A 138 10.95 7.20 4.86
CA VAL A 138 10.53 8.30 3.97
C VAL A 138 11.65 9.31 3.78
N GLU A 139 12.32 9.72 4.86
CA GLU A 139 13.48 10.61 4.80
C GLU A 139 14.56 10.04 3.87
N TYR A 140 14.95 8.78 4.08
CA TYR A 140 15.95 8.11 3.24
C TYR A 140 15.54 8.05 1.77
N LEU A 141 14.28 7.68 1.46
CA LEU A 141 13.78 7.61 0.08
C LEU A 141 13.83 8.98 -0.59
N CYS A 142 13.44 10.04 0.12
CA CYS A 142 13.50 11.42 -0.37
C CYS A 142 14.94 11.89 -0.62
N GLU A 143 15.85 11.70 0.34
CA GLU A 143 17.24 12.12 0.25
C GLU A 143 17.97 11.48 -0.94
N HIS A 144 17.60 10.25 -1.30
CA HIS A 144 18.22 9.52 -2.40
C HIS A 144 17.43 9.61 -3.72
N GLY A 145 16.37 10.42 -3.77
CA GLY A 145 15.55 10.61 -4.98
C GLY A 145 14.87 9.33 -5.45
N LEU A 146 14.56 8.40 -4.54
CA LEU A 146 13.93 7.14 -4.85
C LEU A 146 12.42 7.31 -4.99
N LEU A 147 11.86 6.69 -6.03
CA LEU A 147 10.43 6.74 -6.27
C LEU A 147 9.66 5.94 -5.22
N TYR A 148 8.68 6.58 -4.59
CA TYR A 148 7.79 5.91 -3.63
C TYR A 148 6.37 6.45 -3.67
N VAL A 149 5.44 5.63 -3.21
CA VAL A 149 4.02 5.93 -3.02
C VAL A 149 3.65 5.55 -1.60
N ILE A 150 2.84 6.36 -0.93
CA ILE A 150 2.35 6.09 0.43
C ILE A 150 0.87 5.71 0.39
N VAL A 151 0.51 4.59 1.01
CA VAL A 151 -0.88 4.29 1.39
C VAL A 151 -1.14 4.92 2.75
N GLY A 152 -1.85 6.04 2.72
CA GLY A 152 -2.04 6.99 3.81
C GLY A 152 -1.67 8.41 3.38
N LYS A 153 -1.78 9.37 4.29
CA LYS A 153 -1.37 10.74 3.99
C LYS A 153 0.09 10.98 4.38
N PRO A 154 0.86 11.76 3.60
CA PRO A 154 2.22 12.15 3.99
C PRO A 154 2.19 13.13 5.18
N SER A 155 3.22 13.09 6.05
CA SER A 155 3.34 14.02 7.18
C SER A 155 3.74 15.42 6.73
N ASP A 156 4.88 15.57 6.05
CA ASP A 156 5.51 16.87 5.81
C ASP A 156 5.76 17.21 4.34
N LEU A 157 5.77 16.23 3.44
CA LEU A 157 6.09 16.41 2.02
C LEU A 157 4.86 16.25 1.11
N ALA A 158 3.69 16.73 1.55
CA ALA A 158 2.41 16.52 0.87
C ALA A 158 2.39 16.96 -0.60
N GLY A 159 3.16 18.00 -0.96
CA GLY A 159 3.24 18.48 -2.34
C GLY A 159 4.21 17.70 -3.24
N GLN A 160 5.00 16.79 -2.69
CA GLN A 160 6.04 16.05 -3.40
C GLN A 160 5.82 14.52 -3.35
N THR A 161 4.82 14.05 -2.61
CA THR A 161 4.56 12.64 -2.39
C THR A 161 3.26 12.20 -3.04
N VAL A 162 3.33 11.17 -3.87
CA VAL A 162 2.13 10.49 -4.37
C VAL A 162 1.53 9.67 -3.22
N CYS A 163 0.27 9.91 -2.93
CA CYS A 163 -0.41 9.21 -1.83
C CYS A 163 -1.79 8.71 -2.24
N ILE A 164 -2.13 7.54 -1.70
CA ILE A 164 -3.43 6.91 -1.85
C ILE A 164 -4.00 6.72 -0.44
N ASP A 165 -5.13 7.31 -0.15
CA ASP A 165 -5.72 7.26 1.19
C ASP A 165 -7.24 7.23 1.11
N ASN A 166 -7.88 6.95 2.25
CA ASN A 166 -9.27 7.27 2.48
C ASN A 166 -9.36 8.70 3.09
N ASP A 167 -10.54 9.29 3.08
CA ASP A 167 -10.81 10.41 3.98
C ASP A 167 -11.05 9.87 5.39
N ASN A 168 -9.96 9.60 6.13
CA ASN A 168 -10.03 9.01 7.47
C ASN A 168 -10.72 9.94 8.50
N LEU A 169 -10.65 11.28 8.31
CA LEU A 169 -11.36 12.23 9.14
C LEU A 169 -12.86 12.12 8.89
N LEU A 170 -13.28 12.12 7.63
CA LEU A 170 -14.68 11.92 7.24
C LEU A 170 -15.19 10.57 7.74
N ALA A 171 -14.43 9.49 7.55
CA ALA A 171 -14.78 8.14 7.97
C ALA A 171 -14.97 8.04 9.49
N GLY A 172 -14.09 8.68 10.28
CA GLY A 172 -14.23 8.75 11.74
C GLY A 172 -15.47 9.53 12.18
N ARG A 173 -15.78 10.63 11.47
CA ARG A 173 -16.99 11.40 11.70
C ARG A 173 -18.24 10.57 11.38
N GLU A 174 -18.31 9.97 10.21
CA GLU A 174 -19.49 9.20 9.77
C GLU A 174 -19.74 7.96 10.65
N ALA A 175 -18.69 7.29 11.11
CA ALA A 175 -18.81 6.19 12.07
C ALA A 175 -19.43 6.67 13.40
N THR A 176 -19.08 7.87 13.85
CA THR A 176 -19.61 8.45 15.07
C THR A 176 -21.04 8.94 14.87
N ASP A 177 -21.32 9.61 13.75
CA ASP A 177 -22.66 10.05 13.34
C ASP A 177 -23.63 8.86 13.23
N TYR A 178 -23.15 7.70 12.74
CA TYR A 178 -23.92 6.46 12.70
C TYR A 178 -24.40 6.04 14.10
N LEU A 179 -23.51 6.01 15.09
CA LEU A 179 -23.86 5.68 16.47
C LEU A 179 -24.78 6.75 17.11
N TYR A 180 -24.52 8.02 16.82
CA TYR A 180 -25.39 9.11 17.27
C TYR A 180 -26.82 8.96 16.72
N ASN A 181 -26.97 8.62 15.45
CA ASN A 181 -28.26 8.42 14.79
C ASN A 181 -29.01 7.19 15.34
N LEU A 182 -28.28 6.22 15.89
CA LEU A 182 -28.84 5.09 16.64
C LEU A 182 -29.30 5.49 18.07
N GLY A 183 -29.12 6.74 18.49
CA GLY A 183 -29.55 7.25 19.79
C GLY A 183 -28.47 7.29 20.86
N HIS A 184 -27.26 6.81 20.60
CA HIS A 184 -26.16 6.88 21.55
C HIS A 184 -25.71 8.32 21.79
N ARG A 185 -25.46 8.67 23.05
CA ARG A 185 -24.98 9.99 23.48
C ARG A 185 -23.68 9.92 24.26
N ARG A 186 -23.37 8.77 24.85
CA ARG A 186 -22.11 8.45 25.47
C ARG A 186 -21.34 7.51 24.53
N ILE A 187 -20.52 8.09 23.66
CA ILE A 187 -19.78 7.37 22.64
C ILE A 187 -18.30 7.44 23.00
N GLY A 188 -17.62 6.30 23.07
CA GLY A 188 -16.19 6.21 23.29
C GLY A 188 -15.42 5.99 22.00
N PHE A 189 -14.11 6.18 22.06
CA PHE A 189 -13.18 5.91 20.96
C PHE A 189 -12.04 5.01 21.44
N ILE A 190 -11.75 3.97 20.67
CA ILE A 190 -10.57 3.11 20.89
C ILE A 190 -9.69 3.18 19.65
N GLY A 191 -8.42 3.57 19.84
CA GLY A 191 -7.44 3.67 18.75
C GLY A 191 -6.08 3.12 19.14
N SER A 192 -5.24 2.83 18.13
CA SER A 192 -3.84 2.52 18.36
C SER A 192 -3.08 3.75 18.84
N ARG A 193 -1.98 3.53 19.55
CA ARG A 193 -1.09 4.63 19.96
C ARG A 193 -0.56 5.37 18.73
N ASN A 194 -0.58 6.64 18.83
CA ASN A 194 -0.45 7.78 17.95
C ASN A 194 0.70 7.86 16.94
N SER A 195 1.35 6.79 16.55
CA SER A 195 2.38 6.88 15.52
C SER A 195 1.81 6.99 14.10
N TYR A 196 0.63 6.40 13.85
CA TYR A 196 0.05 6.33 12.52
C TYR A 196 -0.96 7.44 12.25
N LEU A 197 -0.83 8.13 11.11
CA LEU A 197 -1.64 9.32 10.79
C LEU A 197 -3.12 9.00 10.58
N TYR A 198 -3.45 7.82 10.05
CA TYR A 198 -4.85 7.39 9.89
C TYR A 198 -5.59 7.32 11.24
N ALA A 199 -4.90 6.85 12.30
CA ALA A 199 -5.52 6.74 13.62
C ALA A 199 -5.83 8.10 14.23
N ALA A 200 -4.91 9.07 14.06
CA ALA A 200 -5.11 10.45 14.49
C ALA A 200 -6.28 11.12 13.73
N ASP A 201 -6.40 10.87 12.43
CA ASP A 201 -7.49 11.41 11.61
C ASP A 201 -8.86 10.82 11.99
N ARG A 202 -8.95 9.50 12.19
CA ARG A 202 -10.18 8.84 12.67
C ARG A 202 -10.62 9.40 14.03
N ARG A 203 -9.68 9.58 14.95
CA ARG A 203 -9.94 10.22 16.26
C ARG A 203 -10.42 11.67 16.10
N SER A 204 -9.80 12.44 15.21
CA SER A 204 -10.22 13.82 14.93
C SER A 204 -11.62 13.87 14.34
N GLY A 205 -11.97 12.93 13.45
CA GLY A 205 -13.32 12.78 12.92
C GLY A 205 -14.36 12.47 14.00
N TYR A 206 -14.04 11.54 14.90
CA TYR A 206 -14.86 11.23 16.07
C TYR A 206 -15.08 12.50 16.94
N GLN A 207 -14.03 13.24 17.27
CA GLN A 207 -14.14 14.45 18.06
C GLN A 207 -14.97 15.55 17.35
N LEU A 208 -14.80 15.68 16.03
CA LEU A 208 -15.58 16.61 15.22
C LEU A 208 -17.07 16.28 15.25
N SER A 209 -17.42 14.99 15.13
CA SER A 209 -18.83 14.56 15.24
C SER A 209 -19.41 14.90 16.62
N LEU A 210 -18.69 14.60 17.71
CA LEU A 210 -19.17 14.96 19.06
C LEU A 210 -19.41 16.46 19.18
N LEU A 211 -18.50 17.29 18.66
CA LEU A 211 -18.64 18.74 18.68
C LEU A 211 -19.87 19.22 17.89
N LEU A 212 -20.07 18.71 16.68
CA LEU A 212 -21.21 19.06 15.83
C LEU A 212 -22.55 18.69 16.46
N HIS A 213 -22.59 17.59 17.19
CA HIS A 213 -23.79 17.13 17.91
C HIS A 213 -23.89 17.66 19.36
N GLN A 214 -23.00 18.58 19.75
CA GLN A 214 -22.97 19.20 21.09
C GLN A 214 -22.83 18.15 22.21
N LEU A 215 -22.14 17.03 21.93
CA LEU A 215 -21.84 16.02 22.93
C LEU A 215 -20.51 16.32 23.63
N SER A 216 -20.42 15.96 24.91
CA SER A 216 -19.18 16.12 25.67
C SER A 216 -18.12 15.10 25.22
N ALA A 217 -16.98 15.61 24.75
CA ALA A 217 -15.80 14.79 24.47
C ALA A 217 -15.03 14.57 25.79
N LYS A 218 -15.35 13.48 26.51
CA LYS A 218 -14.67 13.14 27.76
C LYS A 218 -13.33 12.47 27.44
N PRO A 219 -12.20 12.97 27.96
CA PRO A 219 -10.88 12.38 27.71
C PRO A 219 -10.81 10.89 28.09
N GLU A 220 -11.47 10.49 29.18
CA GLU A 220 -11.53 9.13 29.66
C GLU A 220 -12.27 8.15 28.72
N TYR A 221 -13.06 8.65 27.78
CA TYR A 221 -13.73 7.85 26.76
C TYR A 221 -12.82 7.52 25.57
N CYS A 222 -11.64 8.14 25.50
CA CYS A 222 -10.64 7.87 24.48
C CYS A 222 -9.56 6.93 25.04
N VAL A 223 -9.55 5.70 24.60
CA VAL A 223 -8.59 4.67 25.02
C VAL A 223 -7.61 4.38 23.92
N GLU A 224 -6.31 4.47 24.22
CA GLU A 224 -5.24 4.09 23.30
C GLU A 224 -4.73 2.70 23.66
N MET A 225 -4.72 1.79 22.67
CA MET A 225 -4.29 0.40 22.82
C MET A 225 -3.32 0.01 21.70
N ASP A 226 -2.25 -0.72 22.02
CA ASP A 226 -1.30 -1.21 21.00
C ASP A 226 -1.58 -2.67 20.60
N SER A 227 -2.22 -3.45 21.47
CA SER A 227 -2.52 -4.86 21.23
C SER A 227 -3.53 -5.43 22.21
N ILE A 228 -3.98 -6.67 21.95
CA ILE A 228 -4.89 -7.46 22.78
C ILE A 228 -4.37 -7.67 24.24
N HIS A 229 -3.07 -7.51 24.45
CA HIS A 229 -2.41 -7.83 25.73
C HIS A 229 -1.94 -6.60 26.52
N SER A 230 -2.38 -5.40 26.14
CA SER A 230 -1.87 -4.19 26.74
C SER A 230 -2.50 -3.88 28.12
N PHE A 231 -1.74 -3.12 28.94
CA PHE A 231 -2.22 -2.48 30.17
C PHE A 231 -3.52 -1.65 29.97
N ALA A 232 -3.79 -1.26 28.72
CA ALA A 232 -5.02 -0.56 28.33
C ALA A 232 -6.31 -1.41 28.53
N ALA A 233 -6.21 -2.74 28.54
CA ALA A 233 -7.36 -3.58 28.85
C ALA A 233 -7.87 -3.37 30.29
N GLU A 234 -6.96 -3.09 31.24
CA GLU A 234 -7.32 -2.75 32.62
C GLU A 234 -7.99 -1.37 32.71
N HIS A 235 -7.47 -0.37 31.96
CA HIS A 235 -8.07 0.95 31.89
C HIS A 235 -9.48 0.87 31.26
N LEU A 236 -9.62 0.15 30.16
CA LEU A 236 -10.90 -0.12 29.52
C LEU A 236 -11.88 -0.82 30.47
N GLY A 237 -11.39 -1.80 31.22
CA GLY A 237 -12.19 -2.50 32.23
C GLY A 237 -12.74 -1.57 33.30
N ARG A 238 -11.93 -0.63 33.81
CA ARG A 238 -12.35 0.40 34.78
C ARG A 238 -13.38 1.38 34.16
N LEU A 239 -13.19 1.79 32.91
CA LEU A 239 -14.15 2.63 32.20
C LEU A 239 -15.50 1.93 32.07
N LEU A 240 -15.52 0.63 31.75
CA LEU A 240 -16.75 -0.14 31.60
C LEU A 240 -17.46 -0.45 32.93
N ASP A 241 -16.76 -0.39 34.05
CA ASP A 241 -17.36 -0.50 35.40
C ASP A 241 -18.04 0.80 35.87
N SER A 242 -17.75 1.93 35.21
CA SER A 242 -18.30 3.23 35.58
C SER A 242 -19.82 3.28 35.29
N PRO A 243 -20.63 3.89 36.20
CA PRO A 243 -22.03 4.13 35.92
C PRO A 243 -22.27 5.08 34.74
N ASP A 244 -21.27 5.92 34.44
CA ASP A 244 -21.27 6.85 33.31
C ASP A 244 -20.47 6.31 32.11
N ARG A 245 -20.38 4.98 31.96
CA ARG A 245 -19.67 4.37 30.84
C ARG A 245 -20.25 4.73 29.49
N PRO A 246 -19.44 4.70 28.41
CA PRO A 246 -19.95 4.74 27.04
C PRO A 246 -20.94 3.62 26.77
N THR A 247 -21.96 3.92 25.97
CA THR A 247 -22.94 2.92 25.49
C THR A 247 -22.61 2.43 24.09
N ALA A 248 -21.64 3.08 23.43
CA ALA A 248 -21.14 2.69 22.13
C ALA A 248 -19.67 3.10 21.96
N PHE A 249 -18.95 2.41 21.09
CA PHE A 249 -17.57 2.72 20.74
C PHE A 249 -17.35 2.74 19.23
N VAL A 250 -16.61 3.77 18.80
CA VAL A 250 -15.91 3.77 17.52
C VAL A 250 -14.53 3.19 17.75
N VAL A 251 -14.18 2.11 17.07
CA VAL A 251 -12.92 1.39 17.25
C VAL A 251 -12.12 1.45 15.96
N SER A 252 -10.92 2.01 16.01
CA SER A 252 -10.12 2.33 14.82
C SER A 252 -9.59 1.13 14.05
N ASP A 253 -9.78 -0.11 14.55
CA ASP A 253 -9.28 -1.34 13.92
C ASP A 253 -10.11 -2.55 14.40
N ASP A 254 -10.27 -3.58 13.56
CA ASP A 254 -11.02 -4.79 13.88
C ASP A 254 -10.40 -5.59 15.03
N ILE A 255 -9.06 -5.63 15.11
CA ILE A 255 -8.36 -6.38 16.15
C ILE A 255 -8.60 -5.73 17.52
N LEU A 256 -8.60 -4.41 17.56
CA LEU A 256 -8.94 -3.67 18.77
C LEU A 256 -10.41 -3.85 19.16
N ALA A 257 -11.30 -3.99 18.16
CA ALA A 257 -12.71 -4.28 18.43
C ALA A 257 -12.91 -5.64 19.08
N LEU A 258 -12.16 -6.69 18.64
CA LEU A 258 -12.17 -8.00 19.31
C LEU A 258 -11.61 -7.91 20.74
N SER A 259 -10.66 -7.03 20.98
CA SER A 259 -10.15 -6.78 22.34
C SER A 259 -11.21 -6.15 23.23
N LEU A 260 -11.97 -5.19 22.73
CA LEU A 260 -13.12 -4.60 23.44
C LEU A 260 -14.18 -5.66 23.70
N GLU A 261 -14.55 -6.48 22.68
CA GLU A 261 -15.52 -7.57 22.82
C GLU A 261 -15.12 -8.53 23.96
N ARG A 262 -13.85 -8.93 24.00
CA ARG A 262 -13.31 -9.79 25.06
C ARG A 262 -13.47 -9.17 26.44
N VAL A 263 -13.18 -7.87 26.59
CA VAL A 263 -13.33 -7.17 27.87
C VAL A 263 -14.81 -7.07 28.25
N CYS A 264 -15.71 -6.80 27.30
CA CYS A 264 -17.16 -6.81 27.52
C CYS A 264 -17.65 -8.17 28.06
N VAL A 265 -17.23 -9.27 27.42
CA VAL A 265 -17.58 -10.63 27.87
C VAL A 265 -17.08 -10.89 29.30
N GLN A 266 -15.84 -10.49 29.62
CA GLN A 266 -15.28 -10.64 30.97
C GLN A 266 -16.06 -9.86 32.04
N LYS A 267 -16.68 -8.74 31.63
CA LYS A 267 -17.51 -7.88 32.49
C LYS A 267 -19.00 -8.28 32.49
N GLY A 268 -19.39 -9.32 31.75
CA GLY A 268 -20.78 -9.73 31.60
C GLY A 268 -21.63 -8.75 30.79
N LEU A 269 -21.00 -7.86 30.00
CA LEU A 269 -21.67 -6.91 29.11
C LEU A 269 -21.96 -7.58 27.76
N ARG A 270 -23.16 -7.34 27.25
CA ARG A 270 -23.63 -7.93 25.99
C ARG A 270 -23.46 -6.93 24.85
N ILE A 271 -23.03 -7.42 23.70
CA ILE A 271 -22.97 -6.68 22.45
C ILE A 271 -24.07 -7.24 21.55
N PRO A 272 -24.97 -6.41 21.00
CA PRO A 272 -25.04 -4.93 21.11
C PRO A 272 -25.87 -4.41 22.29
N ASP A 273 -26.40 -5.29 23.19
CA ASP A 273 -27.42 -4.92 24.16
C ASP A 273 -26.96 -3.86 25.18
N ASP A 274 -25.76 -3.98 25.69
CA ASP A 274 -25.21 -3.07 26.69
C ASP A 274 -24.18 -2.12 26.07
N ILE A 275 -23.50 -2.54 24.98
CA ILE A 275 -22.47 -1.78 24.25
C ILE A 275 -22.61 -2.03 22.75
N SER A 276 -22.76 -0.98 21.96
CA SER A 276 -22.65 -1.03 20.49
C SER A 276 -21.22 -0.80 20.04
N ILE A 277 -20.77 -1.48 18.97
CA ILE A 277 -19.41 -1.35 18.43
C ILE A 277 -19.46 -1.14 16.92
N ILE A 278 -18.84 -0.06 16.44
CA ILE A 278 -18.48 0.11 15.03
C ILE A 278 -16.96 0.09 14.89
N ALA A 279 -16.44 -0.80 14.03
CA ALA A 279 -15.02 -0.97 13.80
C ALA A 279 -14.58 -0.40 12.44
N PHE A 280 -13.29 -0.46 12.13
CA PHE A 280 -12.74 -0.14 10.82
C PHE A 280 -12.11 -1.36 10.16
N ASN A 281 -11.86 -1.29 8.85
CA ASN A 281 -11.22 -2.22 7.93
C ASN A 281 -12.15 -3.28 7.32
N ASN A 282 -13.28 -3.63 7.94
CA ASN A 282 -14.19 -4.67 7.44
C ASN A 282 -13.45 -5.96 7.05
N SER A 283 -12.58 -6.42 7.92
CA SER A 283 -11.76 -7.60 7.68
C SER A 283 -12.52 -8.91 7.89
N LEU A 284 -11.82 -10.03 7.74
CA LEU A 284 -12.37 -11.34 8.09
C LEU A 284 -12.72 -11.42 9.58
N TYR A 285 -11.99 -10.72 10.44
CA TYR A 285 -12.28 -10.68 11.88
C TYR A 285 -13.64 -10.05 12.17
N ALA A 286 -14.00 -8.97 11.49
CA ALA A 286 -15.31 -8.35 11.64
C ALA A 286 -16.47 -9.28 11.23
N GLN A 287 -16.23 -10.17 10.27
CA GLN A 287 -17.21 -11.12 9.77
C GLN A 287 -17.34 -12.37 10.66
N LEU A 288 -16.25 -12.77 11.31
CA LEU A 288 -16.20 -13.96 12.17
C LEU A 288 -16.50 -13.66 13.64
N ALA A 289 -16.47 -12.37 14.05
CA ALA A 289 -16.84 -11.95 15.40
C ALA A 289 -18.27 -12.36 15.75
N SER A 290 -18.56 -12.51 17.04
CA SER A 290 -19.89 -12.87 17.54
C SER A 290 -20.32 -11.94 18.69
N PRO A 291 -21.20 -10.95 18.38
CA PRO A 291 -21.89 -10.69 17.10
C PRO A 291 -20.97 -10.15 15.99
N GLN A 292 -21.34 -10.34 14.73
CA GLN A 292 -20.59 -9.78 13.60
C GLN A 292 -20.48 -8.25 13.70
N LEU A 293 -19.29 -7.70 13.49
CA LEU A 293 -19.05 -6.27 13.68
C LEU A 293 -19.58 -5.43 12.51
N THR A 294 -20.38 -4.42 12.80
CA THR A 294 -20.62 -3.29 11.94
C THR A 294 -19.28 -2.58 11.73
N ALA A 295 -18.92 -2.28 10.48
CA ALA A 295 -17.58 -1.79 10.19
C ALA A 295 -17.56 -0.75 9.06
N VAL A 296 -16.65 0.20 9.15
CA VAL A 296 -16.27 1.06 8.04
C VAL A 296 -15.33 0.25 7.12
N ASP A 297 -15.81 -0.05 5.93
CA ASP A 297 -14.98 -0.65 4.88
C ASP A 297 -14.16 0.42 4.20
N ILE A 298 -12.86 0.37 4.39
CA ILE A 298 -11.88 1.29 3.79
C ILE A 298 -11.40 0.84 2.42
N ASN A 299 -11.93 -0.27 1.91
CA ASN A 299 -11.60 -0.83 0.61
C ASN A 299 -10.10 -1.09 0.40
N SER A 300 -9.51 -1.82 1.34
CA SER A 300 -8.05 -2.09 1.39
C SER A 300 -7.50 -2.69 0.10
N PHE A 301 -8.30 -3.49 -0.60
CA PHE A 301 -7.92 -4.10 -1.86
C PHE A 301 -7.74 -3.02 -2.95
N LEU A 302 -8.69 -2.10 -3.09
CA LEU A 302 -8.63 -1.00 -4.05
C LEU A 302 -7.51 -0.01 -3.71
N LEU A 303 -7.27 0.26 -2.41
CA LEU A 303 -6.10 1.05 -1.98
C LEU A 303 -4.80 0.44 -2.52
N GLY A 304 -4.66 -0.88 -2.44
CA GLY A 304 -3.50 -1.59 -2.99
C GLY A 304 -3.41 -1.51 -4.52
N GLN A 305 -4.53 -1.67 -5.22
CA GLN A 305 -4.57 -1.56 -6.69
C GLN A 305 -4.15 -0.15 -7.13
N GLU A 306 -4.70 0.89 -6.52
CA GLU A 306 -4.36 2.27 -6.85
C GLU A 306 -2.90 2.60 -6.53
N ALA A 307 -2.36 2.09 -5.41
CA ALA A 307 -0.95 2.27 -5.09
C ALA A 307 -0.03 1.66 -6.16
N ALA A 308 -0.36 0.45 -6.64
CA ALA A 308 0.39 -0.20 -7.70
C ALA A 308 0.25 0.54 -9.04
N ASN A 309 -0.95 0.99 -9.39
CA ASN A 309 -1.16 1.78 -10.60
C ASN A 309 -0.32 3.07 -10.58
N GLN A 310 -0.35 3.79 -9.48
CA GLN A 310 0.38 5.05 -9.35
C GLN A 310 1.89 4.85 -9.43
N ILE A 311 2.46 3.90 -8.68
CA ILE A 311 3.90 3.67 -8.71
C ILE A 311 4.38 3.22 -10.09
N ILE A 312 3.67 2.29 -10.76
CA ILE A 312 4.04 1.79 -12.07
C ILE A 312 3.95 2.91 -13.12
N ASN A 313 2.88 3.72 -13.09
CA ASN A 313 2.74 4.85 -13.99
C ASN A 313 3.88 5.86 -13.83
N HIS A 314 4.33 6.14 -12.61
CA HIS A 314 5.47 7.03 -12.36
C HIS A 314 6.82 6.42 -12.77
N VAL A 315 7.00 5.09 -12.65
CA VAL A 315 8.18 4.41 -13.21
C VAL A 315 8.22 4.52 -14.74
N GLU A 316 7.06 4.36 -15.39
CA GLU A 316 6.95 4.45 -16.86
C GLU A 316 7.02 5.89 -17.38
N ASN A 317 6.55 6.84 -16.60
CA ASN A 317 6.55 8.26 -16.96
C ASN A 317 7.00 9.14 -15.76
N PRO A 318 8.31 9.34 -15.58
CA PRO A 318 8.87 10.09 -14.46
C PRO A 318 8.45 11.57 -14.39
N ASN A 319 7.85 12.11 -15.46
CA ASN A 319 7.39 13.50 -15.52
C ASN A 319 5.95 13.70 -15.02
N LEU A 320 5.30 12.63 -14.54
CA LEU A 320 3.98 12.78 -13.94
C LEU A 320 4.04 13.64 -12.67
N THR A 321 3.03 14.48 -12.52
CA THR A 321 2.86 15.27 -11.29
C THR A 321 2.45 14.41 -10.11
N THR A 322 2.87 14.80 -8.93
CA THR A 322 2.38 14.19 -7.69
C THR A 322 0.86 14.31 -7.59
N SER A 323 0.23 13.28 -7.09
CA SER A 323 -1.23 13.22 -6.97
C SER A 323 -1.65 12.65 -5.62
N LYS A 324 -2.83 13.07 -5.17
CA LYS A 324 -3.53 12.45 -4.04
C LYS A 324 -4.76 11.74 -4.58
N VAL A 325 -4.80 10.42 -4.43
CA VAL A 325 -5.95 9.58 -4.77
C VAL A 325 -6.73 9.27 -3.51
N VAL A 326 -8.03 9.60 -3.50
CA VAL A 326 -8.92 9.30 -2.38
C VAL A 326 -9.81 8.12 -2.76
N VAL A 327 -9.66 7.01 -2.05
CA VAL A 327 -10.50 5.82 -2.20
C VAL A 327 -11.70 5.96 -1.27
N PRO A 328 -12.94 5.85 -1.78
CA PRO A 328 -14.12 5.98 -0.94
C PRO A 328 -14.23 4.83 0.07
N HIS A 329 -14.80 5.15 1.23
CA HIS A 329 -15.19 4.18 2.25
C HIS A 329 -16.72 4.01 2.31
N SER A 330 -17.20 2.99 3.00
CA SER A 330 -18.62 2.76 3.24
C SER A 330 -18.85 2.07 4.59
N ILE A 331 -20.01 2.27 5.19
CA ILE A 331 -20.40 1.55 6.41
C ILE A 331 -21.12 0.27 6.01
N VAL A 332 -20.63 -0.86 6.49
CA VAL A 332 -21.24 -2.18 6.35
C VAL A 332 -21.92 -2.53 7.67
N GLU A 333 -23.23 -2.41 7.69
CA GLU A 333 -24.04 -2.69 8.87
C GLU A 333 -24.10 -4.20 9.15
N ARG A 334 -23.95 -4.59 10.43
CA ARG A 334 -24.09 -5.95 10.95
C ARG A 334 -24.74 -5.93 12.34
N SER A 335 -24.40 -6.90 13.17
CA SER A 335 -25.16 -7.19 14.41
C SER A 335 -24.55 -6.52 15.66
N SER A 336 -23.40 -5.86 15.59
CA SER A 336 -22.73 -5.28 16.76
C SER A 336 -23.24 -3.91 17.19
N CYS A 337 -24.18 -3.33 16.45
CA CYS A 337 -24.81 -2.05 16.77
C CYS A 337 -26.34 -2.20 16.84
N ARG A 338 -26.96 -1.48 17.76
CA ARG A 338 -28.43 -1.38 17.84
C ARG A 338 -28.88 0.01 18.23
N ARG A 339 -30.16 0.30 18.06
CA ARG A 339 -30.78 1.49 18.64
C ARG A 339 -30.65 1.51 20.15
N TRP A 340 -30.16 2.63 20.66
CA TRP A 340 -30.12 2.90 22.08
C TRP A 340 -31.39 3.63 22.51
N VAL A 341 -32.08 3.06 23.50
CA VAL A 341 -33.20 3.71 24.17
C VAL A 341 -32.77 3.89 25.62
N GLU A 342 -32.66 5.15 26.05
CA GLU A 342 -32.33 5.42 27.43
C GLU A 342 -33.49 4.90 28.28
N ASN A 343 -33.27 3.90 29.12
CA ASN A 343 -34.25 3.46 30.09
C ASN A 343 -34.45 4.61 31.07
N GLN A 344 -35.65 5.16 31.08
CA GLN A 344 -36.09 6.21 32.00
C GLN A 344 -36.07 5.72 33.44
#